data_07d8790b9bf1ef233fe943c26554ac81
#
_entry.id   07d8790b9bf1ef233fe943c26554ac81
#
_cell.length_a   1.000
_cell.length_b   1.000
_cell.length_c   1.000
_cell.angle_alpha   90.00
_cell.angle_beta   90.00
_cell.angle_gamma   90.00
#
_symmetry.space_group_name_H-M   'P 1'
#
loop_
_entity.id
_entity.type
_entity.pdbx_description
1 polymer ?
#
loop_
_entity_poly.entity_id
_entity_poly.type
_entity_poly.pdbx_seq_one_letter_code
_entity_poly.pdbx_strand_id
1 'polypeptide(L)'
;MVIGFIGLGNMASAMVRGIAAAQLEGVTLCGHNPHPEKAKELAEQCGLRLLPSNQAVLDASDVVVLAVKPQILEGVLAELAPPSGRLFISVAAGKELAWLEARLGQAAIIRVMPNINAVVGASVTGWCANDAVSDEQKALAATLLGTFGTAVEVPEKFMGIVSAIGGAAPAYTYLYINALAEAAVQAGMPKGMAVEISAAMAEGSGRMVRLSGQHPWALIDRVTSPGGTTVEGLLALQQGGFESAVHAAVQAVLEKDKRM
;
A
#
# COMPACT_ATOMS: atom_id res chain seq x y z
N MET A 1 -21.69 10.96 0.36
CA MET A 1 -21.10 9.77 -0.29
C MET A 1 -20.76 8.74 0.77
N VAL A 2 -21.15 7.49 0.57
CA VAL A 2 -20.88 6.39 1.50
C VAL A 2 -19.79 5.48 0.93
N ILE A 3 -18.73 5.25 1.71
CA ILE A 3 -17.66 4.30 1.36
C ILE A 3 -17.83 3.07 2.24
N GLY A 4 -18.07 1.94 1.61
CA GLY A 4 -18.28 0.66 2.30
C GLY A 4 -17.09 -0.27 2.19
N PHE A 5 -16.75 -0.92 3.30
CA PHE A 5 -15.66 -1.88 3.35
C PHE A 5 -16.20 -3.30 3.53
N ILE A 6 -15.95 -4.16 2.58
CA ILE A 6 -16.16 -5.62 2.69
C ILE A 6 -14.87 -6.25 3.19
N GLY A 7 -14.87 -6.59 4.50
CA GLY A 7 -13.68 -6.98 5.23
C GLY A 7 -13.00 -5.81 5.93
N LEU A 8 -12.72 -5.96 7.22
CA LEU A 8 -12.08 -4.97 8.09
C LEU A 8 -10.80 -5.58 8.72
N GLY A 9 -9.93 -6.11 7.86
CA GLY A 9 -8.59 -6.58 8.24
C GLY A 9 -7.58 -5.42 8.38
N ASN A 10 -6.31 -5.73 8.59
CA ASN A 10 -5.25 -4.74 8.85
C ASN A 10 -5.18 -3.64 7.77
N MET A 11 -5.24 -4.02 6.49
CA MET A 11 -5.17 -3.03 5.40
C MET A 11 -6.40 -2.15 5.36
N ALA A 12 -7.61 -2.73 5.44
CA ALA A 12 -8.85 -1.96 5.51
C ALA A 12 -8.84 -1.01 6.72
N SER A 13 -8.37 -1.47 7.88
CA SER A 13 -8.27 -0.63 9.08
C SER A 13 -7.35 0.57 8.88
N ALA A 14 -6.21 0.39 8.20
CA ALA A 14 -5.31 1.50 7.88
C ALA A 14 -5.96 2.50 6.92
N MET A 15 -6.65 2.01 5.86
CA MET A 15 -7.39 2.85 4.92
C MET A 15 -8.52 3.63 5.61
N VAL A 16 -9.33 2.94 6.45
CA VAL A 16 -10.41 3.57 7.24
C VAL A 16 -9.87 4.69 8.12
N ARG A 17 -8.77 4.45 8.85
CA ARG A 17 -8.12 5.47 9.69
C ARG A 17 -7.63 6.66 8.86
N GLY A 18 -7.00 6.42 7.72
CA GLY A 18 -6.52 7.49 6.83
C GLY A 18 -7.66 8.34 6.28
N ILE A 19 -8.73 7.70 5.79
CA ILE A 19 -9.90 8.42 5.25
C ILE A 19 -10.63 9.19 6.36
N ALA A 20 -10.83 8.59 7.53
CA ALA A 20 -11.46 9.26 8.66
C ALA A 20 -10.65 10.47 9.16
N ALA A 21 -9.33 10.34 9.26
CA ALA A 21 -8.44 11.41 9.66
C ALA A 21 -8.41 12.59 8.68
N ALA A 22 -8.62 12.33 7.39
CA ALA A 22 -8.69 13.36 6.35
C ALA A 22 -9.98 14.21 6.41
N GLN A 23 -11.00 13.80 7.16
CA GLN A 23 -12.25 14.53 7.37
C GLN A 23 -12.90 15.05 6.06
N LEU A 24 -12.91 14.22 5.03
CA LEU A 24 -13.47 14.59 3.72
C LEU A 24 -14.96 14.94 3.85
N GLU A 25 -15.32 16.12 3.34
CA GLU A 25 -16.69 16.63 3.47
C GLU A 25 -17.71 15.72 2.78
N GLY A 26 -18.81 15.42 3.46
CA GLY A 26 -19.88 14.57 2.94
C GLY A 26 -19.53 13.09 2.80
N VAL A 27 -18.37 12.64 3.29
CA VAL A 27 -17.97 11.23 3.31
C VAL A 27 -18.38 10.57 4.62
N THR A 28 -19.02 9.41 4.51
CA THR A 28 -19.35 8.54 5.65
C THR A 28 -18.84 7.13 5.37
N LEU A 29 -18.46 6.43 6.45
CA LEU A 29 -17.85 5.10 6.35
C LEU A 29 -18.80 4.04 6.90
N CYS A 30 -18.87 2.91 6.20
CA CYS A 30 -19.51 1.71 6.72
C CYS A 30 -18.69 0.47 6.39
N GLY A 31 -18.98 -0.65 7.04
CA GLY A 31 -18.25 -1.87 6.74
C GLY A 31 -18.84 -3.09 7.43
N HIS A 32 -18.41 -4.26 6.95
CA HIS A 32 -18.75 -5.54 7.53
C HIS A 32 -17.50 -6.38 7.79
N ASN A 33 -17.51 -7.04 8.94
CA ASN A 33 -16.54 -8.08 9.28
C ASN A 33 -17.31 -9.25 9.93
N PRO A 34 -17.11 -10.52 9.52
CA PRO A 34 -17.76 -11.67 10.17
C PRO A 34 -17.43 -11.78 11.68
N HIS A 35 -16.37 -11.12 12.13
CA HIS A 35 -16.00 -10.99 13.55
C HIS A 35 -16.14 -9.53 14.00
N PRO A 36 -17.36 -9.03 14.27
CA PRO A 36 -17.62 -7.63 14.55
C PRO A 36 -16.89 -7.11 15.80
N GLU A 37 -16.58 -7.96 16.76
CA GLU A 37 -15.83 -7.62 17.97
C GLU A 37 -14.42 -7.07 17.64
N LYS A 38 -13.79 -7.54 16.56
CA LYS A 38 -12.48 -7.07 16.09
C LYS A 38 -12.55 -5.70 15.39
N ALA A 39 -13.74 -5.31 14.95
CA ALA A 39 -13.97 -4.06 14.24
C ALA A 39 -14.57 -2.96 15.12
N LYS A 40 -15.01 -3.28 16.35
CA LYS A 40 -15.66 -2.31 17.25
C LYS A 40 -14.77 -1.11 17.57
N GLU A 41 -13.54 -1.37 17.96
CA GLU A 41 -12.59 -0.30 18.29
C GLU A 41 -12.34 0.62 17.09
N LEU A 42 -12.17 0.04 15.89
CA LEU A 42 -12.02 0.80 14.66
C LEU A 42 -13.27 1.64 14.37
N ALA A 43 -14.46 1.05 14.56
CA ALA A 43 -15.73 1.70 14.33
C ALA A 43 -15.91 2.92 15.27
N GLU A 44 -15.62 2.77 16.55
CA GLU A 44 -15.69 3.84 17.55
C GLU A 44 -14.69 4.96 17.28
N GLN A 45 -13.44 4.60 16.94
CA GLN A 45 -12.38 5.59 16.69
C GLN A 45 -12.57 6.39 15.39
N CYS A 46 -13.16 5.77 14.37
CA CYS A 46 -13.26 6.35 13.03
C CYS A 46 -14.68 6.75 12.61
N GLY A 47 -15.68 6.60 13.47
CA GLY A 47 -17.07 6.85 13.11
C GLY A 47 -17.59 5.89 12.02
N LEU A 48 -17.01 4.68 11.92
CA LEU A 48 -17.41 3.67 10.94
C LEU A 48 -18.67 2.96 11.41
N ARG A 49 -19.72 2.94 10.58
CA ARG A 49 -20.94 2.20 10.86
C ARG A 49 -20.79 0.73 10.50
N LEU A 50 -20.86 -0.17 11.48
CA LEU A 50 -20.86 -1.61 11.23
C LEU A 50 -22.22 -2.06 10.70
N LEU A 51 -22.20 -2.86 9.63
CA LEU A 51 -23.38 -3.41 8.98
C LEU A 51 -23.43 -4.94 9.13
N PRO A 52 -24.64 -5.54 9.08
CA PRO A 52 -24.83 -6.97 9.42
C PRO A 52 -24.27 -7.94 8.37
N SER A 53 -24.07 -7.53 7.13
CA SER A 53 -23.62 -8.40 6.03
C SER A 53 -22.87 -7.64 4.95
N ASN A 54 -22.15 -8.37 4.09
CA ASN A 54 -21.50 -7.82 2.88
C ASN A 54 -22.54 -7.19 1.93
N GLN A 55 -23.73 -7.81 1.78
CA GLN A 55 -24.81 -7.26 0.96
C GLN A 55 -25.30 -5.92 1.52
N ALA A 56 -25.48 -5.81 2.84
CA ALA A 56 -25.88 -4.54 3.46
C ALA A 56 -24.84 -3.42 3.25
N VAL A 57 -23.53 -3.76 3.22
CA VAL A 57 -22.48 -2.81 2.85
C VAL A 57 -22.64 -2.37 1.41
N LEU A 58 -22.82 -3.31 0.50
CA LEU A 58 -23.00 -3.07 -0.92
C LEU A 58 -24.19 -2.14 -1.19
N ASP A 59 -25.34 -2.43 -0.57
CA ASP A 59 -26.59 -1.66 -0.78
C ASP A 59 -26.47 -0.22 -0.26
N ALA A 60 -25.72 -0.02 0.81
CA ALA A 60 -25.57 1.29 1.47
C ALA A 60 -24.49 2.18 0.83
N SER A 61 -23.63 1.66 -0.05
CA SER A 61 -22.40 2.34 -0.45
C SER A 61 -22.43 2.86 -1.88
N ASP A 62 -21.81 4.01 -2.11
CA ASP A 62 -21.50 4.55 -3.43
C ASP A 62 -20.18 3.97 -3.96
N VAL A 63 -19.20 3.78 -3.05
CA VAL A 63 -17.90 3.17 -3.31
C VAL A 63 -17.75 1.95 -2.42
N VAL A 64 -17.37 0.80 -2.98
CA VAL A 64 -17.19 -0.47 -2.26
C VAL A 64 -15.73 -0.90 -2.30
N VAL A 65 -15.09 -0.96 -1.14
CA VAL A 65 -13.73 -1.46 -0.99
C VAL A 65 -13.75 -2.95 -0.68
N LEU A 66 -13.23 -3.75 -1.60
CA LEU A 66 -13.07 -5.19 -1.46
C LEU A 66 -11.76 -5.49 -0.74
N ALA A 67 -11.82 -5.69 0.58
CA ALA A 67 -10.64 -5.79 1.45
C ALA A 67 -10.56 -7.12 2.21
N VAL A 68 -11.16 -8.15 1.66
CA VAL A 68 -10.99 -9.53 2.12
C VAL A 68 -9.74 -10.17 1.51
N LYS A 69 -9.27 -11.27 2.13
CA LYS A 69 -8.14 -12.02 1.58
C LYS A 69 -8.46 -12.56 0.18
N PRO A 70 -7.48 -12.58 -0.76
CA PRO A 70 -7.70 -13.03 -2.14
C PRO A 70 -8.34 -14.43 -2.27
N GLN A 71 -8.03 -15.33 -1.33
CA GLN A 71 -8.52 -16.72 -1.32
C GLN A 71 -10.02 -16.85 -1.06
N ILE A 72 -10.60 -15.88 -0.33
CA ILE A 72 -12.03 -15.92 0.01
C ILE A 72 -12.85 -14.94 -0.83
N LEU A 73 -12.20 -14.07 -1.62
CA LEU A 73 -12.88 -13.02 -2.39
C LEU A 73 -13.91 -13.60 -3.36
N GLU A 74 -13.61 -14.72 -4.01
CA GLU A 74 -14.52 -15.36 -4.97
C GLU A 74 -15.84 -15.77 -4.31
N GLY A 75 -15.77 -16.45 -3.15
CA GLY A 75 -16.96 -16.81 -2.38
C GLY A 75 -17.77 -15.61 -1.93
N VAL A 76 -17.08 -14.55 -1.49
CA VAL A 76 -17.73 -13.28 -1.11
C VAL A 76 -18.47 -12.65 -2.30
N LEU A 77 -17.83 -12.56 -3.47
CA LEU A 77 -18.46 -11.98 -4.66
C LEU A 77 -19.64 -12.82 -5.19
N ALA A 78 -19.59 -14.15 -5.06
CA ALA A 78 -20.67 -15.04 -5.47
C ALA A 78 -21.97 -14.85 -4.65
N GLU A 79 -21.85 -14.35 -3.43
CA GLU A 79 -22.99 -14.09 -2.52
C GLU A 79 -23.60 -12.69 -2.75
N LEU A 80 -22.93 -11.82 -3.51
CA LEU A 80 -23.38 -10.46 -3.73
C LEU A 80 -24.27 -10.37 -4.98
N ALA A 81 -25.41 -9.72 -4.86
CA ALA A 81 -26.20 -9.30 -6.01
C ALA A 81 -25.55 -8.03 -6.58
N PRO A 82 -24.97 -8.07 -7.79
CA PRO A 82 -24.25 -6.94 -8.33
C PRO A 82 -25.23 -5.79 -8.62
N PRO A 83 -25.07 -4.63 -7.98
CA PRO A 83 -25.81 -3.43 -8.34
C PRO A 83 -25.09 -2.71 -9.49
N SER A 84 -25.85 -2.19 -10.41
CA SER A 84 -25.35 -1.26 -11.40
C SER A 84 -24.92 0.08 -10.76
N GLY A 85 -23.87 0.71 -11.30
CA GLY A 85 -23.50 2.09 -10.98
C GLY A 85 -22.62 2.29 -9.74
N ARG A 86 -22.05 1.23 -9.15
CA ARG A 86 -21.11 1.33 -8.03
C ARG A 86 -19.65 1.35 -8.51
N LEU A 87 -18.82 2.08 -7.78
CA LEU A 87 -17.37 1.99 -7.94
C LEU A 87 -16.82 0.92 -6.98
N PHE A 88 -16.08 -0.04 -7.50
CA PHE A 88 -15.39 -1.05 -6.70
C PHE A 88 -13.89 -0.72 -6.64
N ILE A 89 -13.31 -0.76 -5.44
CA ILE A 89 -11.88 -0.63 -5.21
C ILE A 89 -11.39 -1.96 -4.60
N SER A 90 -10.57 -2.71 -5.33
CA SER A 90 -10.07 -4.00 -4.86
C SER A 90 -8.62 -3.91 -4.37
N VAL A 91 -8.36 -4.30 -3.12
CA VAL A 91 -7.01 -4.44 -2.55
C VAL A 91 -6.49 -5.89 -2.62
N ALA A 92 -7.21 -6.78 -3.31
CA ALA A 92 -6.87 -8.20 -3.36
C ALA A 92 -5.64 -8.45 -4.25
N ALA A 93 -4.52 -8.84 -3.63
CA ALA A 93 -3.31 -9.19 -4.36
C ALA A 93 -3.55 -10.35 -5.35
N GLY A 94 -2.92 -10.29 -6.53
CA GLY A 94 -3.01 -11.34 -7.54
C GLY A 94 -4.36 -11.42 -8.29
N LYS A 95 -5.34 -10.54 -8.00
CA LYS A 95 -6.63 -10.51 -8.71
C LYS A 95 -6.61 -9.38 -9.75
N GLU A 96 -6.54 -9.76 -11.03
CA GLU A 96 -6.49 -8.83 -12.16
C GLU A 96 -7.86 -8.22 -12.47
N LEU A 97 -7.89 -7.10 -13.20
CA LEU A 97 -9.14 -6.44 -13.61
C LEU A 97 -10.06 -7.40 -14.36
N ALA A 98 -9.53 -8.16 -15.32
CA ALA A 98 -10.31 -9.15 -16.06
C ALA A 98 -10.96 -10.22 -15.16
N TRP A 99 -10.24 -10.65 -14.10
CA TRP A 99 -10.79 -11.59 -13.11
C TRP A 99 -11.93 -10.96 -12.29
N LEU A 100 -11.80 -9.69 -11.93
CA LEU A 100 -12.83 -8.93 -11.20
C LEU A 100 -14.04 -8.65 -12.10
N GLU A 101 -13.83 -8.24 -13.34
CA GLU A 101 -14.89 -7.97 -14.34
C GLU A 101 -15.75 -9.22 -14.61
N ALA A 102 -15.12 -10.39 -14.72
CA ALA A 102 -15.84 -11.65 -14.91
C ALA A 102 -16.83 -11.97 -13.76
N ARG A 103 -16.66 -11.35 -12.58
CA ARG A 103 -17.49 -11.57 -11.38
C ARG A 103 -18.41 -10.40 -11.04
N LEU A 104 -17.99 -9.19 -11.36
CA LEU A 104 -18.73 -7.95 -11.07
C LEU A 104 -19.50 -7.41 -12.30
N GLY A 105 -19.33 -8.07 -13.46
CA GLY A 105 -19.94 -7.61 -14.72
C GLY A 105 -19.34 -6.28 -15.20
N GLN A 106 -20.18 -5.42 -15.75
CA GLN A 106 -19.77 -4.12 -16.30
C GLN A 106 -19.62 -3.02 -15.22
N ALA A 107 -19.12 -3.38 -14.04
CA ALA A 107 -18.90 -2.43 -12.97
C ALA A 107 -17.64 -1.58 -13.21
N ALA A 108 -17.64 -0.36 -12.68
CA ALA A 108 -16.44 0.45 -12.57
C ALA A 108 -15.51 -0.16 -11.49
N ILE A 109 -14.30 -0.55 -11.88
CA ILE A 109 -13.37 -1.28 -11.00
C ILE A 109 -12.01 -0.62 -11.01
N ILE A 110 -11.51 -0.34 -9.81
CA ILE A 110 -10.14 0.10 -9.57
C ILE A 110 -9.42 -0.97 -8.76
N ARG A 111 -8.32 -1.47 -9.32
CA ARG A 111 -7.40 -2.37 -8.64
C ARG A 111 -6.31 -1.57 -7.98
N VAL A 112 -6.06 -1.80 -6.69
CA VAL A 112 -5.07 -1.05 -5.91
C VAL A 112 -4.11 -1.99 -5.18
N MET A 113 -2.88 -1.55 -5.00
CA MET A 113 -1.85 -2.26 -4.24
C MET A 113 -1.23 -1.32 -3.22
N PRO A 114 -1.86 -1.11 -2.05
CA PRO A 114 -1.28 -0.39 -0.92
C PRO A 114 -0.22 -1.23 -0.20
N ASN A 115 0.49 -0.64 0.73
CA ASN A 115 1.44 -1.35 1.58
C ASN A 115 1.23 -1.06 3.07
N ILE A 116 1.99 -1.76 3.93
CA ILE A 116 1.87 -1.69 5.39
C ILE A 116 2.08 -0.27 5.94
N ASN A 117 2.83 0.58 5.25
CA ASN A 117 3.09 1.95 5.69
C ASN A 117 1.82 2.83 5.68
N ALA A 118 0.69 2.32 5.16
CA ALA A 118 -0.63 2.95 5.32
C ALA A 118 -0.99 3.17 6.80
N VAL A 119 -0.49 2.33 7.71
CA VAL A 119 -0.74 2.45 9.17
C VAL A 119 -0.20 3.78 9.72
N VAL A 120 0.84 4.31 9.12
CA VAL A 120 1.47 5.60 9.49
C VAL A 120 1.21 6.71 8.47
N GLY A 121 0.24 6.54 7.57
CA GLY A 121 -0.10 7.54 6.55
C GLY A 121 0.95 7.71 5.44
N ALA A 122 1.85 6.75 5.28
CA ALA A 122 2.99 6.82 4.35
C ALA A 122 3.00 5.67 3.32
N SER A 123 1.84 5.12 2.97
CA SER A 123 1.74 4.11 1.91
C SER A 123 2.23 4.65 0.58
N VAL A 124 2.82 3.79 -0.24
CA VAL A 124 2.78 3.94 -1.68
C VAL A 124 1.72 2.97 -2.21
N THR A 125 0.73 3.50 -2.93
CA THR A 125 -0.37 2.73 -3.49
C THR A 125 -0.35 2.84 -5.00
N GLY A 126 0.08 1.79 -5.69
CA GLY A 126 -0.13 1.70 -7.13
C GLY A 126 -1.57 1.31 -7.43
N TRP A 127 -2.15 1.88 -8.49
CA TRP A 127 -3.52 1.57 -8.88
C TRP A 127 -3.71 1.62 -10.39
N CYS A 128 -4.68 0.87 -10.88
CA CYS A 128 -5.17 0.91 -12.25
C CYS A 128 -6.69 0.76 -12.28
N ALA A 129 -7.30 1.17 -13.37
CA ALA A 129 -8.74 1.17 -13.56
C ALA A 129 -9.13 0.42 -14.85
N ASN A 130 -10.33 -0.16 -14.88
CA ASN A 130 -10.92 -0.65 -16.12
C ASN A 130 -11.60 0.49 -16.91
N ASP A 131 -12.01 0.18 -18.14
CA ASP A 131 -12.59 1.17 -19.07
C ASP A 131 -13.96 1.72 -18.62
N ALA A 132 -14.62 1.08 -17.65
CA ALA A 132 -15.89 1.53 -17.10
C ALA A 132 -15.75 2.66 -16.06
N VAL A 133 -14.53 2.94 -15.59
CA VAL A 133 -14.25 3.98 -14.59
C VAL A 133 -14.16 5.35 -15.26
N SER A 134 -15.01 6.30 -14.83
CA SER A 134 -14.96 7.68 -15.32
C SER A 134 -13.76 8.47 -14.73
N ASP A 135 -13.45 9.61 -15.36
CA ASP A 135 -12.38 10.48 -14.86
C ASP A 135 -12.69 11.05 -13.46
N GLU A 136 -13.96 11.32 -13.16
CA GLU A 136 -14.39 11.75 -11.82
C GLU A 136 -14.18 10.63 -10.78
N GLN A 137 -14.45 9.38 -11.15
CA GLN A 137 -14.21 8.23 -10.29
C GLN A 137 -12.71 7.99 -10.07
N LYS A 138 -11.88 8.21 -11.09
CA LYS A 138 -10.41 8.17 -10.96
C LYS A 138 -9.90 9.25 -10.01
N ALA A 139 -10.38 10.48 -10.16
CA ALA A 139 -10.02 11.60 -9.28
C ALA A 139 -10.45 11.33 -7.82
N LEU A 140 -11.64 10.79 -7.63
CA LEU A 140 -12.13 10.36 -6.33
C LEU A 140 -11.23 9.30 -5.71
N ALA A 141 -10.89 8.24 -6.47
CA ALA A 141 -10.02 7.19 -6.00
C ALA A 141 -8.63 7.72 -5.62
N ALA A 142 -8.03 8.58 -6.46
CA ALA A 142 -6.75 9.21 -6.17
C ALA A 142 -6.81 10.03 -4.85
N THR A 143 -7.91 10.75 -4.62
CA THR A 143 -8.14 11.49 -3.37
C THR A 143 -8.22 10.54 -2.18
N LEU A 144 -9.05 9.49 -2.25
CA LEU A 144 -9.20 8.51 -1.18
C LEU A 144 -7.89 7.78 -0.87
N LEU A 145 -7.17 7.33 -1.90
CA LEU A 145 -5.87 6.66 -1.75
C LEU A 145 -4.79 7.61 -1.20
N GLY A 146 -4.89 8.90 -1.53
CA GLY A 146 -4.01 9.96 -1.03
C GLY A 146 -4.13 10.22 0.48
N THR A 147 -5.24 9.83 1.11
CA THR A 147 -5.46 10.06 2.55
C THR A 147 -4.54 9.24 3.47
N PHE A 148 -3.96 8.17 2.96
CA PHE A 148 -3.06 7.30 3.73
C PHE A 148 -1.69 7.11 3.07
N GLY A 149 -1.32 8.00 2.13
CA GLY A 149 0.00 7.99 1.51
C GLY A 149 0.04 8.60 0.11
N THR A 150 0.85 8.06 -0.78
CA THR A 150 1.00 8.49 -2.16
C THR A 150 0.29 7.51 -3.08
N ALA A 151 -0.62 7.99 -3.93
CA ALA A 151 -1.28 7.21 -4.96
C ALA A 151 -0.59 7.42 -6.32
N VAL A 152 -0.31 6.33 -7.04
CA VAL A 152 0.34 6.37 -8.35
C VAL A 152 -0.48 5.53 -9.33
N GLU A 153 -1.06 6.16 -10.34
CA GLU A 153 -1.72 5.42 -11.44
C GLU A 153 -0.65 4.76 -12.32
N VAL A 154 -0.84 3.48 -12.61
CA VAL A 154 0.07 2.69 -13.44
C VAL A 154 -0.74 1.80 -14.39
N PRO A 155 -0.23 1.48 -15.58
CA PRO A 155 -0.79 0.41 -16.39
C PRO A 155 -0.85 -0.91 -15.63
N GLU A 156 -1.92 -1.71 -15.78
CA GLU A 156 -2.12 -2.95 -15.02
C GLU A 156 -0.93 -3.93 -15.13
N LYS A 157 -0.26 -3.99 -16.29
CA LYS A 157 0.93 -4.83 -16.50
C LYS A 157 2.06 -4.55 -15.51
N PHE A 158 2.07 -3.40 -14.84
CA PHE A 158 3.09 -3.03 -13.84
C PHE A 158 2.66 -3.33 -12.40
N MET A 159 1.42 -3.78 -12.16
CA MET A 159 0.94 -4.04 -10.81
C MET A 159 1.74 -5.11 -10.06
N GLY A 160 2.27 -6.14 -10.77
CA GLY A 160 3.20 -7.10 -10.19
C GLY A 160 4.52 -6.45 -9.73
N ILE A 161 5.05 -5.49 -10.52
CA ILE A 161 6.25 -4.73 -10.16
C ILE A 161 5.95 -3.82 -8.95
N VAL A 162 4.78 -3.16 -8.93
CA VAL A 162 4.33 -2.38 -7.77
C VAL A 162 4.23 -3.25 -6.52
N SER A 163 3.73 -4.49 -6.64
CA SER A 163 3.70 -5.44 -5.53
C SER A 163 5.11 -5.73 -5.00
N ALA A 164 6.09 -5.92 -5.88
CA ALA A 164 7.47 -6.21 -5.49
C ALA A 164 8.18 -5.01 -4.83
N ILE A 165 8.11 -3.82 -5.45
CA ILE A 165 8.85 -2.62 -4.97
C ILE A 165 8.06 -1.75 -3.99
N GLY A 166 6.74 -1.85 -3.96
CA GLY A 166 5.87 -1.12 -3.04
C GLY A 166 5.37 -2.01 -1.90
N GLY A 167 4.85 -3.20 -2.24
CA GLY A 167 4.24 -4.11 -1.27
C GLY A 167 5.25 -4.89 -0.43
N ALA A 168 6.27 -5.49 -1.06
CA ALA A 168 7.26 -6.32 -0.37
C ALA A 168 8.47 -5.54 0.15
N ALA A 169 8.91 -4.48 -0.54
CA ALA A 169 10.12 -3.75 -0.20
C ALA A 169 10.15 -3.03 1.17
N PRO A 170 9.02 -2.72 1.86
CA PRO A 170 9.11 -2.32 3.27
C PRO A 170 9.92 -3.30 4.13
N ALA A 171 9.78 -4.62 3.91
CA ALA A 171 10.57 -5.62 4.63
C ALA A 171 12.08 -5.51 4.35
N TYR A 172 12.46 -5.17 3.12
CA TYR A 172 13.87 -4.96 2.74
C TYR A 172 14.43 -3.69 3.37
N THR A 173 13.62 -2.64 3.46
CA THR A 173 13.97 -1.40 4.14
C THR A 173 14.17 -1.64 5.64
N TYR A 174 13.29 -2.44 6.28
CA TYR A 174 13.48 -2.81 7.70
C TYR A 174 14.76 -3.61 7.91
N LEU A 175 15.09 -4.54 7.00
CA LEU A 175 16.36 -5.28 7.05
C LEU A 175 17.55 -4.34 6.90
N TYR A 176 17.51 -3.38 5.98
CA TYR A 176 18.57 -2.38 5.81
C TYR A 176 18.76 -1.51 7.05
N ILE A 177 17.66 -0.99 7.63
CA ILE A 177 17.69 -0.20 8.87
C ILE A 177 18.30 -1.02 10.01
N ASN A 178 17.89 -2.29 10.15
CA ASN A 178 18.43 -3.17 11.17
C ASN A 178 19.94 -3.45 10.97
N ALA A 179 20.38 -3.67 9.72
CA ALA A 179 21.80 -3.89 9.43
C ALA A 179 22.67 -2.68 9.80
N LEU A 180 22.20 -1.46 9.50
CA LEU A 180 22.88 -0.23 9.94
C LEU A 180 22.94 -0.12 11.47
N ALA A 181 21.82 -0.41 12.14
CA ALA A 181 21.74 -0.37 13.58
C ALA A 181 22.66 -1.41 14.25
N GLU A 182 22.77 -2.62 13.69
CA GLU A 182 23.69 -3.66 14.17
C GLU A 182 25.16 -3.25 14.02
N ALA A 183 25.52 -2.64 12.89
CA ALA A 183 26.87 -2.11 12.68
C ALA A 183 27.19 -0.99 13.68
N ALA A 184 26.24 -0.11 13.98
CA ALA A 184 26.40 0.94 14.99
C ALA A 184 26.54 0.35 16.41
N VAL A 185 25.80 -0.72 16.74
CA VAL A 185 25.94 -1.43 18.02
C VAL A 185 27.32 -2.08 18.14
N GLN A 186 27.81 -2.68 17.07
CA GLN A 186 29.17 -3.22 17.01
C GLN A 186 30.23 -2.15 17.29
N ALA A 187 29.95 -0.90 16.85
CA ALA A 187 30.80 0.26 17.11
C ALA A 187 30.60 0.89 18.53
N GLY A 188 29.75 0.29 19.39
CA GLY A 188 29.53 0.71 20.78
C GLY A 188 28.29 1.60 21.01
N MET A 189 27.42 1.83 20.00
CA MET A 189 26.21 2.63 20.18
C MET A 189 25.11 1.82 20.85
N PRO A 190 24.31 2.39 21.79
CA PRO A 190 23.11 1.73 22.31
C PRO A 190 22.11 1.40 21.21
N LYS A 191 21.53 0.17 21.21
CA LYS A 191 20.68 -0.33 20.14
C LYS A 191 19.47 0.56 19.85
N GLY A 192 18.79 1.09 20.86
CA GLY A 192 17.63 1.97 20.67
C GLY A 192 18.00 3.23 19.87
N MET A 193 19.10 3.87 20.22
CA MET A 193 19.61 5.04 19.52
C MET A 193 20.04 4.69 18.08
N ALA A 194 20.71 3.55 17.89
CA ALA A 194 21.12 3.08 16.57
C ALA A 194 19.92 2.86 15.62
N VAL A 195 18.86 2.24 16.11
CA VAL A 195 17.63 2.02 15.34
C VAL A 195 16.95 3.34 14.97
N GLU A 196 16.80 4.25 15.94
CA GLU A 196 16.19 5.56 15.73
C GLU A 196 16.93 6.38 14.64
N ILE A 197 18.25 6.49 14.76
CA ILE A 197 19.07 7.24 13.79
C ILE A 197 18.99 6.60 12.41
N SER A 198 19.06 5.26 12.32
CA SER A 198 19.00 4.56 11.04
C SER A 198 17.63 4.69 10.35
N ALA A 199 16.55 4.66 11.13
CA ALA A 199 15.19 4.83 10.62
C ALA A 199 14.96 6.26 10.13
N ALA A 200 15.34 7.27 10.91
CA ALA A 200 15.21 8.69 10.53
C ALA A 200 16.06 9.02 9.29
N MET A 201 17.26 8.44 9.18
CA MET A 201 18.11 8.59 8.00
C MET A 201 17.44 8.01 6.75
N ALA A 202 16.89 6.79 6.82
CA ALA A 202 16.23 6.13 5.70
C ALA A 202 15.00 6.92 5.23
N GLU A 203 14.17 7.41 6.17
CA GLU A 203 13.03 8.29 5.88
C GLU A 203 13.48 9.57 5.17
N GLY A 204 14.47 10.28 5.73
CA GLY A 204 14.99 11.51 5.15
C GLY A 204 15.55 11.31 3.75
N SER A 205 16.26 10.22 3.50
CA SER A 205 16.83 9.89 2.19
C SER A 205 15.75 9.62 1.14
N GLY A 206 14.73 8.84 1.48
CA GLY A 206 13.59 8.62 0.59
C GLY A 206 12.83 9.91 0.28
N ARG A 207 12.64 10.76 1.28
CA ARG A 207 12.03 12.08 1.12
C ARG A 207 12.87 12.99 0.23
N MET A 208 14.19 12.97 0.36
CA MET A 208 15.11 13.76 -0.47
C MET A 208 14.99 13.36 -1.95
N VAL A 209 14.98 12.08 -2.28
CA VAL A 209 14.79 11.61 -3.67
C VAL A 209 13.48 12.13 -4.25
N ARG A 210 12.38 12.03 -3.50
CA ARG A 210 11.05 12.44 -3.97
C ARG A 210 10.93 13.96 -4.17
N LEU A 211 11.44 14.76 -3.25
CA LEU A 211 11.26 16.21 -3.27
C LEU A 211 12.25 16.94 -4.18
N SER A 212 13.46 16.41 -4.32
CA SER A 212 14.48 17.05 -5.19
C SER A 212 14.24 16.81 -6.66
N GLY A 213 13.53 15.73 -7.03
CA GLY A 213 13.40 15.27 -8.42
C GLY A 213 14.73 14.84 -9.07
N GLN A 214 15.82 14.79 -8.29
CA GLN A 214 17.14 14.39 -8.79
C GLN A 214 17.25 12.87 -8.88
N HIS A 215 18.04 12.41 -9.85
CA HIS A 215 18.38 11.00 -9.95
C HIS A 215 19.17 10.55 -8.69
N PRO A 216 18.92 9.34 -8.12
CA PRO A 216 19.63 8.88 -6.93
C PRO A 216 21.15 8.97 -7.02
N TRP A 217 21.76 8.65 -8.17
CA TRP A 217 23.21 8.80 -8.36
C TRP A 217 23.68 10.25 -8.21
N ALA A 218 22.94 11.24 -8.68
CA ALA A 218 23.30 12.64 -8.48
C ALA A 218 23.25 13.04 -6.99
N LEU A 219 22.36 12.43 -6.19
CA LEU A 219 22.34 12.64 -4.75
C LEU A 219 23.49 11.92 -4.04
N ILE A 220 23.90 10.75 -4.52
CA ILE A 220 25.10 10.03 -4.04
C ILE A 220 26.35 10.89 -4.26
N ASP A 221 26.54 11.46 -5.47
CA ASP A 221 27.69 12.31 -5.79
C ASP A 221 27.79 13.52 -4.85
N ARG A 222 26.67 14.06 -4.40
CA ARG A 222 26.65 15.21 -3.47
C ARG A 222 27.15 14.88 -2.07
N VAL A 223 27.12 13.64 -1.66
CA VAL A 223 27.54 13.19 -0.32
C VAL A 223 28.83 12.38 -0.33
N THR A 224 29.41 12.13 -1.51
CA THR A 224 30.68 11.42 -1.70
C THR A 224 31.77 12.39 -2.14
N SER A 225 32.50 12.96 -1.18
CA SER A 225 33.66 13.80 -1.48
C SER A 225 34.90 12.94 -1.80
N PRO A 226 35.85 13.45 -2.63
CA PRO A 226 37.09 12.76 -2.93
C PRO A 226 37.88 12.41 -1.65
N GLY A 227 38.21 11.12 -1.48
CA GLY A 227 38.91 10.61 -0.28
C GLY A 227 38.09 10.66 1.01
N GLY A 228 36.76 10.90 0.94
CA GLY A 228 35.87 10.97 2.09
C GLY A 228 35.46 9.57 2.60
N THR A 229 34.96 9.51 3.83
CA THR A 229 34.51 8.25 4.46
C THR A 229 33.28 7.66 3.78
N THR A 230 32.41 8.50 3.21
CA THR A 230 31.16 8.05 2.56
C THR A 230 31.45 7.20 1.32
N VAL A 231 32.44 7.58 0.50
CA VAL A 231 32.79 6.81 -0.71
C VAL A 231 33.35 5.43 -0.34
N GLU A 232 34.12 5.31 0.75
CA GLU A 232 34.63 4.03 1.22
C GLU A 232 33.49 3.07 1.64
N GLY A 233 32.50 3.61 2.37
CA GLY A 233 31.30 2.84 2.76
C GLY A 233 30.47 2.42 1.54
N LEU A 234 30.31 3.30 0.55
CA LEU A 234 29.59 2.98 -0.69
C LEU A 234 30.26 1.87 -1.49
N LEU A 235 31.59 1.95 -1.66
CA LEU A 235 32.37 0.92 -2.36
C LEU A 235 32.29 -0.43 -1.64
N ALA A 236 32.35 -0.43 -0.31
CA ALA A 236 32.19 -1.66 0.48
C ALA A 236 30.82 -2.31 0.27
N LEU A 237 29.73 -1.53 0.21
CA LEU A 237 28.38 -2.04 -0.12
C LEU A 237 28.31 -2.64 -1.52
N GLN A 238 28.90 -1.96 -2.50
CA GLN A 238 28.95 -2.46 -3.89
C GLN A 238 29.75 -3.76 -3.98
N GLN A 239 30.92 -3.83 -3.38
CA GLN A 239 31.76 -5.04 -3.30
C GLN A 239 31.03 -6.18 -2.58
N GLY A 240 30.24 -5.88 -1.55
CA GLY A 240 29.37 -6.81 -0.84
C GLY A 240 28.16 -7.30 -1.67
N GLY A 241 27.97 -6.79 -2.88
CA GLY A 241 26.89 -7.23 -3.79
C GLY A 241 25.51 -6.69 -3.43
N PHE A 242 25.42 -5.54 -2.77
CA PHE A 242 24.16 -4.93 -2.33
C PHE A 242 23.14 -4.79 -3.47
N GLU A 243 23.56 -4.25 -4.62
CA GLU A 243 22.67 -4.06 -5.79
C GLU A 243 22.16 -5.40 -6.32
N SER A 244 23.04 -6.40 -6.42
CA SER A 244 22.68 -7.75 -6.87
C SER A 244 21.68 -8.42 -5.92
N ALA A 245 21.84 -8.24 -4.62
CA ALA A 245 20.93 -8.77 -3.61
C ALA A 245 19.54 -8.14 -3.72
N VAL A 246 19.46 -6.81 -3.94
CA VAL A 246 18.19 -6.11 -4.14
C VAL A 246 17.50 -6.57 -5.42
N HIS A 247 18.24 -6.72 -6.53
CA HIS A 247 17.69 -7.24 -7.79
C HIS A 247 17.13 -8.65 -7.61
N ALA A 248 17.89 -9.54 -6.95
CA ALA A 248 17.46 -10.91 -6.69
C ALA A 248 16.19 -10.96 -5.83
N ALA A 249 16.08 -10.10 -4.83
CA ALA A 249 14.90 -10.02 -3.98
C ALA A 249 13.64 -9.62 -4.79
N VAL A 250 13.74 -8.62 -5.66
CA VAL A 250 12.64 -8.20 -6.54
C VAL A 250 12.24 -9.32 -7.50
N GLN A 251 13.20 -9.99 -8.13
CA GLN A 251 12.93 -11.10 -9.04
C GLN A 251 12.23 -12.27 -8.33
N ALA A 252 12.66 -12.62 -7.13
CA ALA A 252 12.04 -13.68 -6.34
C ALA A 252 10.56 -13.41 -6.05
N VAL A 253 10.20 -12.14 -5.76
CA VAL A 253 8.80 -11.75 -5.56
C VAL A 253 8.01 -11.87 -6.86
N LEU A 254 8.54 -11.36 -7.98
CA LEU A 254 7.87 -11.43 -9.28
C LEU A 254 7.63 -12.89 -9.74
N GLU A 255 8.60 -13.78 -9.49
CA GLU A 255 8.45 -15.20 -9.79
C GLU A 255 7.39 -15.87 -8.91
N LYS A 256 7.31 -15.49 -7.65
CA LYS A 256 6.30 -16.02 -6.74
C LYS A 256 4.91 -15.53 -7.11
N ASP A 257 4.76 -14.24 -7.44
CA ASP A 257 3.50 -13.62 -7.83
C ASP A 257 2.88 -14.30 -9.06
N LYS A 258 3.70 -14.66 -10.06
CA LYS A 258 3.26 -15.41 -11.26
C LYS A 258 2.69 -16.81 -10.96
N ARG A 259 2.95 -17.36 -9.77
CA ARG A 259 2.49 -18.71 -9.36
C ARG A 259 1.26 -18.67 -8.45
N MET A 260 0.77 -17.47 -8.11
CA MET A 260 -0.40 -17.25 -7.25
C MET A 260 -1.68 -17.06 -8.07
#